data_08a4f25fdba28556754eb9c10fc269b2
#
_entry.id   08a4f25fdba28556754eb9c10fc269b2
#
_cell.length_a   1.000
_cell.length_b   1.000
_cell.length_c   1.000
_cell.angle_alpha   90.00
_cell.angle_beta   90.00
_cell.angle_gamma   90.00
#
_symmetry.space_group_name_H-M   'P 1'
#
loop_
_entity.id
_entity.type
_entity.pdbx_description
1 polymer ?
#
loop_
_entity_poly.entity_id
_entity_poly.type
_entity_poly.pdbx_seq_one_letter_code
_entity_poly.pdbx_strand_id
1 'polypeptide(L)'
;MITEEARAAEHAKYVDVYAKQPAYRMKVQRRADAVNDLKRLRTRGAYLDVSCGRGDMLTEAIKIGFSPVHGTEIVPQLIDGQRVVRAEVHALPFSDKSFDVVTMFDVIEHLIPGDDEAACTEMARVARKHIILTANNRPSFSKAGADLHINKRPYPEWDRLFTKWFAPGAVTWIKGHRHYVSEAWRIDL
;
A
#
# COMPACT_ATOMS: atom_id res chain seq x y z
N MET A 1 0.95 -3.84 -22.88
CA MET A 1 0.36 -2.76 -22.05
C MET A 1 -0.84 -3.34 -21.32
N ILE A 2 -1.01 -2.99 -20.04
CA ILE A 2 -2.20 -3.38 -19.26
C ILE A 2 -3.39 -2.58 -19.80
N THR A 3 -4.50 -3.27 -20.07
CA THR A 3 -5.70 -2.60 -20.60
C THR A 3 -6.59 -2.07 -19.48
N GLU A 4 -7.39 -1.05 -19.77
CA GLU A 4 -8.38 -0.51 -18.82
C GLU A 4 -9.43 -1.56 -18.44
N GLU A 5 -9.81 -2.47 -19.37
CA GLU A 5 -10.72 -3.57 -19.07
C GLU A 5 -10.13 -4.54 -18.04
N ALA A 6 -8.82 -4.83 -18.12
CA ALA A 6 -8.15 -5.70 -17.14
C ALA A 6 -8.13 -5.06 -15.75
N ARG A 7 -7.85 -3.75 -15.65
CA ARG A 7 -7.92 -3.02 -14.38
C ARG A 7 -9.35 -2.98 -13.85
N ALA A 8 -10.33 -2.66 -14.69
CA ALA A 8 -11.73 -2.63 -14.29
C ALA A 8 -12.22 -3.99 -13.75
N ALA A 9 -11.77 -5.09 -14.35
CA ALA A 9 -12.09 -6.44 -13.87
C ALA A 9 -11.48 -6.72 -12.49
N GLU A 10 -10.23 -6.32 -12.24
CA GLU A 10 -9.62 -6.43 -10.91
C GLU A 10 -10.35 -5.56 -9.89
N HIS A 11 -10.66 -4.29 -10.20
CA HIS A 11 -11.40 -3.39 -9.31
C HIS A 11 -12.76 -3.95 -8.91
N ALA A 12 -13.50 -4.54 -9.86
CA ALA A 12 -14.80 -5.15 -9.61
C ALA A 12 -14.72 -6.25 -8.52
N LYS A 13 -13.64 -7.02 -8.46
CA LYS A 13 -13.41 -8.01 -7.39
C LYS A 13 -13.41 -7.36 -6.02
N TYR A 14 -12.71 -6.22 -5.86
CA TYR A 14 -12.61 -5.53 -4.56
C TYR A 14 -13.90 -4.82 -4.18
N VAL A 15 -14.62 -4.23 -5.13
CA VAL A 15 -15.96 -3.69 -4.89
C VAL A 15 -16.87 -4.78 -4.32
N ASP A 16 -16.86 -5.97 -4.90
CA ASP A 16 -17.63 -7.14 -4.44
C ASP A 16 -17.16 -7.65 -3.07
N VAL A 17 -15.84 -7.79 -2.87
CA VAL A 17 -15.24 -8.21 -1.60
C VAL A 17 -15.63 -7.28 -0.45
N TYR A 18 -15.50 -5.98 -0.62
CA TYR A 18 -15.83 -5.00 0.41
C TYR A 18 -17.33 -4.91 0.67
N ALA A 19 -18.17 -5.11 -0.35
CA ALA A 19 -19.63 -5.17 -0.20
C ALA A 19 -20.09 -6.42 0.57
N LYS A 20 -19.56 -7.60 0.21
CA LYS A 20 -20.00 -8.90 0.75
C LYS A 20 -19.25 -9.37 2.00
N GLN A 21 -18.12 -8.75 2.33
CA GLN A 21 -17.26 -9.16 3.43
C GLN A 21 -16.93 -7.97 4.37
N PRO A 22 -17.85 -7.57 5.26
CA PRO A 22 -17.64 -6.42 6.16
C PRO A 22 -16.39 -6.54 7.05
N ALA A 23 -15.95 -7.77 7.34
CA ALA A 23 -14.74 -8.06 8.11
C ALA A 23 -13.44 -8.02 7.27
N TYR A 24 -13.57 -7.86 5.93
CA TYR A 24 -12.38 -7.72 5.06
C TYR A 24 -11.73 -6.37 5.32
N ARG A 25 -10.54 -6.43 5.89
CA ARG A 25 -9.73 -5.24 6.19
C ARG A 25 -8.30 -5.63 6.49
N MET A 26 -7.39 -4.74 6.28
CA MET A 26 -6.04 -4.82 6.80
C MET A 26 -6.08 -4.80 8.34
N LYS A 27 -5.32 -5.67 8.97
CA LYS A 27 -5.20 -5.72 10.44
C LYS A 27 -3.84 -5.14 10.85
N VAL A 28 -3.86 -3.95 11.43
CA VAL A 28 -2.65 -3.21 11.88
C VAL A 28 -1.71 -4.11 12.71
N GLN A 29 -2.28 -4.94 13.60
CA GLN A 29 -1.50 -5.86 14.44
C GLN A 29 -0.70 -6.90 13.65
N ARG A 30 -1.17 -7.26 12.45
CA ARG A 30 -0.45 -8.19 11.54
C ARG A 30 0.68 -7.52 10.75
N ARG A 31 0.82 -6.20 10.87
CA ARG A 31 1.84 -5.35 10.24
C ARG A 31 2.68 -4.64 11.30
N ALA A 32 2.80 -5.25 12.48
CA ALA A 32 3.44 -4.62 13.63
C ALA A 32 4.87 -4.15 13.33
N ASP A 33 5.63 -4.88 12.52
CA ASP A 33 7.02 -4.49 12.21
C ASP A 33 7.05 -3.20 11.37
N ALA A 34 6.24 -3.10 10.31
CA ALA A 34 6.10 -1.89 9.51
C ALA A 34 5.56 -0.71 10.34
N VAL A 35 4.56 -0.96 11.19
CA VAL A 35 3.99 0.06 12.07
C VAL A 35 5.00 0.51 13.13
N ASN A 36 5.79 -0.41 13.69
CA ASN A 36 6.85 -0.07 14.63
C ASN A 36 7.96 0.73 13.97
N ASP A 37 8.30 0.43 12.73
CA ASP A 37 9.27 1.22 11.96
C ASP A 37 8.70 2.63 11.69
N LEU A 38 7.44 2.74 11.29
CA LEU A 38 6.72 4.00 11.12
C LEU A 38 6.77 4.85 12.43
N LYS A 39 6.56 4.22 13.59
CA LYS A 39 6.65 4.89 14.90
C LYS A 39 8.05 5.43 15.23
N ARG A 40 9.10 4.78 14.73
CA ARG A 40 10.51 5.18 14.95
C ARG A 40 10.95 6.35 14.08
N LEU A 41 10.25 6.65 12.98
CA LEU A 41 10.55 7.82 12.17
C LEU A 41 10.47 9.09 13.02
N ARG A 42 11.38 10.02 12.77
CA ARG A 42 11.39 11.31 13.48
C ARG A 42 10.44 12.35 12.89
N THR A 43 10.00 12.14 11.66
CA THR A 43 9.03 13.03 11.00
C THR A 43 7.60 12.74 11.45
N ARG A 44 6.77 13.79 11.53
CA ARG A 44 5.33 13.71 11.82
C ARG A 44 4.53 14.65 10.90
N GLY A 45 5.07 14.94 9.72
CA GLY A 45 4.41 15.79 8.72
C GLY A 45 3.30 15.07 7.95
N ALA A 46 3.10 15.48 6.70
CA ALA A 46 2.03 14.95 5.84
C ALA A 46 2.23 13.45 5.56
N TYR A 47 1.14 12.71 5.68
CA TYR A 47 1.10 11.25 5.51
C TYR A 47 0.07 10.84 4.46
N LEU A 48 0.43 9.89 3.61
CA LEU A 48 -0.45 9.26 2.65
C LEU A 48 -0.42 7.74 2.81
N ASP A 49 -1.60 7.10 2.82
CA ASP A 49 -1.75 5.65 2.69
C ASP A 49 -2.38 5.31 1.34
N VAL A 50 -1.64 4.63 0.48
CA VAL A 50 -2.07 4.25 -0.88
C VAL A 50 -2.91 2.99 -0.80
N SER A 51 -4.13 3.02 -1.35
CA SER A 51 -5.14 1.95 -1.24
C SER A 51 -5.45 1.62 0.21
N CYS A 52 -5.88 2.62 0.96
CA CYS A 52 -6.01 2.59 2.42
C CYS A 52 -7.14 1.69 2.95
N GLY A 53 -7.96 1.12 2.08
CA GLY A 53 -9.10 0.29 2.47
C GLY A 53 -10.05 1.04 3.41
N ARG A 54 -10.35 0.44 4.56
CA ARG A 54 -11.23 1.05 5.58
C ARG A 54 -10.54 2.11 6.45
N GLY A 55 -9.33 2.54 6.12
CA GLY A 55 -8.61 3.61 6.82
C GLY A 55 -8.04 3.21 8.19
N ASP A 56 -7.77 1.92 8.41
CA ASP A 56 -7.17 1.47 9.67
C ASP A 56 -5.79 2.11 9.89
N MET A 57 -4.98 2.23 8.83
CA MET A 57 -3.68 2.90 8.91
C MET A 57 -3.80 4.42 9.01
N LEU A 58 -4.81 5.05 8.41
CA LEU A 58 -5.05 6.48 8.61
C LEU A 58 -5.33 6.79 10.09
N THR A 59 -6.13 5.94 10.73
CA THR A 59 -6.43 6.05 12.17
C THR A 59 -5.15 5.86 13.00
N GLU A 60 -4.31 4.90 12.66
CA GLU A 60 -3.05 4.66 13.37
C GLU A 60 -2.04 5.79 13.14
N ALA A 61 -1.93 6.32 11.92
CA ALA A 61 -1.06 7.45 11.59
C ALA A 61 -1.42 8.70 12.40
N ILE A 62 -2.71 8.99 12.57
CA ILE A 62 -3.17 10.09 13.44
C ILE A 62 -2.74 9.85 14.89
N LYS A 63 -2.89 8.64 15.44
CA LYS A 63 -2.43 8.29 16.79
C LYS A 63 -0.93 8.42 16.97
N ILE A 64 -0.16 8.13 15.92
CA ILE A 64 1.30 8.32 15.91
C ILE A 64 1.68 9.81 15.90
N GLY A 65 0.77 10.68 15.45
CA GLY A 65 0.95 12.14 15.43
C GLY A 65 1.23 12.72 14.04
N PHE A 66 0.99 11.98 12.96
CA PHE A 66 1.06 12.53 11.60
C PHE A 66 -0.07 13.51 11.32
N SER A 67 0.21 14.59 10.59
CA SER A 67 -0.78 15.58 10.15
C SER A 67 -0.23 16.44 9.00
N PRO A 68 -1.00 16.68 7.91
CA PRO A 68 -2.29 16.05 7.60
C PRO A 68 -2.16 14.57 7.23
N VAL A 69 -3.27 13.83 7.30
CA VAL A 69 -3.35 12.40 6.96
C VAL A 69 -4.35 12.21 5.84
N HIS A 70 -3.93 11.59 4.75
CA HIS A 70 -4.74 11.28 3.58
C HIS A 70 -4.63 9.82 3.17
N GLY A 71 -5.62 9.34 2.41
CA GLY A 71 -5.62 8.03 1.79
C GLY A 71 -6.12 8.09 0.36
N THR A 72 -5.77 7.07 -0.43
CA THR A 72 -6.39 6.80 -1.71
C THR A 72 -7.12 5.47 -1.69
N GLU A 73 -8.16 5.34 -2.51
CA GLU A 73 -8.91 4.09 -2.65
C GLU A 73 -9.60 4.03 -4.02
N ILE A 74 -9.82 2.82 -4.55
CA ILE A 74 -10.58 2.59 -5.79
C ILE A 74 -12.03 2.18 -5.51
N VAL A 75 -12.30 1.63 -4.34
CA VAL A 75 -13.63 1.10 -3.94
C VAL A 75 -14.56 2.26 -3.56
N PRO A 76 -15.61 2.56 -4.34
CA PRO A 76 -16.40 3.79 -4.17
C PRO A 76 -16.98 3.99 -2.77
N GLN A 77 -17.44 2.91 -2.11
CA GLN A 77 -18.05 2.99 -0.79
C GLN A 77 -17.06 3.28 0.36
N LEU A 78 -15.76 3.34 0.09
CA LEU A 78 -14.70 3.66 1.05
C LEU A 78 -14.14 5.08 0.87
N ILE A 79 -14.60 5.79 -0.16
CA ILE A 79 -14.15 7.14 -0.51
C ILE A 79 -15.07 8.16 0.16
N ASP A 80 -14.52 9.08 0.95
CA ASP A 80 -15.25 10.16 1.59
C ASP A 80 -15.11 11.51 0.86
N GLY A 81 -14.21 11.58 -0.12
CA GLY A 81 -13.94 12.78 -0.92
C GLY A 81 -13.18 13.89 -0.17
N GLN A 82 -12.87 13.71 1.10
CA GLN A 82 -12.13 14.67 1.94
C GLN A 82 -10.76 14.11 2.36
N ARG A 83 -10.77 13.07 3.15
CA ARG A 83 -9.54 12.40 3.61
C ARG A 83 -9.12 11.28 2.68
N VAL A 84 -10.09 10.52 2.19
CA VAL A 84 -9.89 9.43 1.24
C VAL A 84 -10.42 9.86 -0.13
N VAL A 85 -9.52 9.97 -1.10
CA VAL A 85 -9.86 10.35 -2.47
C VAL A 85 -9.74 9.15 -3.40
N ARG A 86 -10.49 9.18 -4.51
CA ARG A 86 -10.38 8.17 -5.55
C ARG A 86 -9.06 8.33 -6.30
N ALA A 87 -8.27 7.26 -6.37
CA ALA A 87 -7.09 7.22 -7.21
C ALA A 87 -6.68 5.79 -7.56
N GLU A 88 -6.11 5.66 -8.75
CA GLU A 88 -5.36 4.49 -9.17
C GLU A 88 -3.94 4.56 -8.60
N VAL A 89 -3.36 3.42 -8.25
CA VAL A 89 -2.00 3.35 -7.67
C VAL A 89 -0.92 3.89 -8.61
N HIS A 90 -1.16 3.82 -9.92
CA HIS A 90 -0.24 4.26 -10.98
C HIS A 90 -0.48 5.71 -11.43
N ALA A 91 -1.43 6.43 -10.81
CA ALA A 91 -1.79 7.81 -11.15
C ALA A 91 -2.34 8.55 -9.92
N LEU A 92 -1.47 8.87 -8.97
CA LEU A 92 -1.86 9.54 -7.72
C LEU A 92 -2.14 11.04 -7.98
N PRO A 93 -3.32 11.58 -7.57
CA PRO A 93 -3.73 12.94 -7.87
C PRO A 93 -3.09 13.97 -6.93
N PHE A 94 -1.80 13.83 -6.66
CA PHE A 94 -1.04 14.70 -5.77
C PHE A 94 0.21 15.22 -6.46
N SER A 95 0.64 16.42 -6.06
CA SER A 95 1.88 17.02 -6.53
C SER A 95 3.10 16.23 -6.06
N ASP A 96 4.23 16.39 -6.76
CA ASP A 96 5.50 15.82 -6.37
C ASP A 96 5.89 16.26 -4.96
N LYS A 97 6.48 15.33 -4.19
CA LYS A 97 7.02 15.59 -2.85
C LYS A 97 6.01 16.24 -1.89
N SER A 98 4.71 15.92 -2.01
CA SER A 98 3.66 16.49 -1.16
C SER A 98 3.52 15.80 0.21
N PHE A 99 4.02 14.58 0.37
CA PHE A 99 3.92 13.84 1.63
C PHE A 99 5.28 13.52 2.22
N ASP A 100 5.44 13.70 3.54
CA ASP A 100 6.68 13.32 4.23
C ASP A 100 6.84 11.80 4.31
N VAL A 101 5.73 11.08 4.49
CA VAL A 101 5.68 9.61 4.53
C VAL A 101 4.55 9.11 3.66
N VAL A 102 4.84 8.11 2.83
CA VAL A 102 3.87 7.38 2.02
C VAL A 102 3.89 5.91 2.40
N THR A 103 2.74 5.30 2.58
CA THR A 103 2.63 3.88 2.90
C THR A 103 1.74 3.15 1.90
N MET A 104 1.97 1.83 1.77
CA MET A 104 1.13 0.92 1.01
C MET A 104 1.21 -0.47 1.66
N PHE A 105 0.14 -0.91 2.32
CA PHE A 105 0.15 -2.14 3.10
C PHE A 105 -0.74 -3.22 2.49
N ASP A 106 -0.13 -4.35 2.09
CA ASP A 106 -0.80 -5.49 1.48
C ASP A 106 -1.64 -5.10 0.25
N VAL A 107 -1.00 -4.42 -0.68
CA VAL A 107 -1.60 -3.97 -1.94
C VAL A 107 -0.83 -4.51 -3.14
N ILE A 108 0.50 -4.49 -3.08
CA ILE A 108 1.35 -4.76 -4.25
C ILE A 108 1.16 -6.17 -4.83
N GLU A 109 0.87 -7.15 -3.99
CA GLU A 109 0.54 -8.52 -4.37
C GLU A 109 -0.82 -8.66 -5.07
N HIS A 110 -1.65 -7.63 -4.99
CA HIS A 110 -2.97 -7.55 -5.64
C HIS A 110 -2.93 -6.87 -7.01
N LEU A 111 -1.85 -6.17 -7.33
CA LEU A 111 -1.74 -5.41 -8.57
C LEU A 111 -1.45 -6.32 -9.77
N ILE A 112 -1.95 -5.93 -10.93
CA ILE A 112 -1.55 -6.57 -12.19
C ILE A 112 -0.05 -6.34 -12.37
N PRO A 113 0.75 -7.41 -12.73
CA PRO A 113 2.17 -7.23 -13.00
C PRO A 113 2.44 -6.12 -14.03
N GLY A 114 3.24 -5.13 -13.63
CA GLY A 114 3.50 -3.88 -14.35
C GLY A 114 2.88 -2.66 -13.68
N ASP A 115 1.71 -2.76 -13.05
CA ASP A 115 1.16 -1.70 -12.18
C ASP A 115 1.91 -1.61 -10.86
N ASP A 116 2.62 -2.67 -10.44
CA ASP A 116 3.48 -2.68 -9.26
C ASP A 116 4.68 -1.70 -9.41
N GLU A 117 5.37 -1.70 -10.56
CA GLU A 117 6.46 -0.75 -10.85
C GLU A 117 5.92 0.69 -10.97
N ALA A 118 4.78 0.87 -11.64
CA ALA A 118 4.15 2.18 -11.80
C ALA A 118 3.69 2.74 -10.43
N ALA A 119 3.13 1.91 -9.55
CA ALA A 119 2.76 2.29 -8.19
C ALA A 119 3.98 2.75 -7.38
N CYS A 120 5.09 2.02 -7.43
CA CYS A 120 6.34 2.40 -6.77
C CYS A 120 6.88 3.73 -7.30
N THR A 121 6.80 3.96 -8.62
CA THR A 121 7.18 5.22 -9.25
C THR A 121 6.35 6.40 -8.73
N GLU A 122 5.03 6.25 -8.67
CA GLU A 122 4.13 7.26 -8.14
C GLU A 122 4.35 7.52 -6.64
N MET A 123 4.54 6.45 -5.85
CA MET A 123 4.90 6.61 -4.43
C MET A 123 6.19 7.41 -4.27
N ALA A 124 7.24 7.11 -5.05
CA ALA A 124 8.50 7.85 -5.03
C ALA A 124 8.34 9.32 -5.47
N ARG A 125 7.46 9.57 -6.44
CA ARG A 125 7.15 10.93 -6.92
C ARG A 125 6.52 11.78 -5.82
N VAL A 126 5.49 11.25 -5.15
CA VAL A 126 4.71 12.01 -4.15
C VAL A 126 5.36 12.03 -2.77
N ALA A 127 6.24 11.08 -2.44
CA ALA A 127 6.94 11.01 -1.16
C ALA A 127 8.14 11.97 -1.12
N ARG A 128 8.34 12.61 0.04
CA ARG A 128 9.44 13.54 0.29
C ARG A 128 10.60 12.90 1.04
N LYS A 129 10.32 11.99 1.99
CA LYS A 129 11.34 11.45 2.91
C LYS A 129 11.34 9.94 2.98
N HIS A 130 10.18 9.33 3.25
CA HIS A 130 10.12 7.90 3.53
C HIS A 130 8.94 7.25 2.83
N ILE A 131 9.15 6.01 2.39
CA ILE A 131 8.09 5.10 1.97
C ILE A 131 8.18 3.85 2.86
N ILE A 132 7.03 3.32 3.30
CA ILE A 132 6.95 2.00 3.94
C ILE A 132 5.87 1.20 3.22
N LEU A 133 6.24 0.01 2.76
CA LEU A 133 5.30 -0.88 2.12
C LEU A 133 5.43 -2.32 2.62
N THR A 134 4.37 -3.11 2.46
CA THR A 134 4.39 -4.55 2.74
C THR A 134 3.96 -5.35 1.52
N ALA A 135 4.46 -6.57 1.42
CA ALA A 135 4.02 -7.55 0.43
C ALA A 135 3.77 -8.91 1.08
N ASN A 136 2.79 -9.63 0.56
CA ASN A 136 2.42 -10.96 1.00
C ASN A 136 2.55 -11.95 -0.17
N ASN A 137 3.21 -13.07 0.04
CA ASN A 137 3.39 -14.09 -1.00
C ASN A 137 2.46 -15.31 -0.84
N ARG A 138 1.55 -15.31 0.14
CA ARG A 138 0.62 -16.41 0.37
C ARG A 138 -0.59 -16.31 -0.57
N PRO A 139 -1.18 -17.44 -0.97
CA PRO A 139 -2.45 -17.42 -1.69
C PRO A 139 -3.55 -16.73 -0.87
N SER A 140 -4.40 -15.96 -1.54
CA SER A 140 -5.59 -15.34 -0.95
C SER A 140 -6.74 -15.41 -1.94
N PHE A 141 -7.92 -15.80 -1.45
CA PHE A 141 -9.09 -15.95 -2.28
C PHE A 141 -10.28 -15.20 -1.68
N SER A 142 -11.11 -14.65 -2.54
CA SER A 142 -12.42 -14.14 -2.15
C SER A 142 -13.34 -15.30 -1.71
N LYS A 143 -14.45 -15.00 -1.02
CA LYS A 143 -15.47 -16.02 -0.72
C LYS A 143 -16.09 -16.65 -1.97
N ALA A 144 -16.04 -15.95 -3.10
CA ALA A 144 -16.50 -16.45 -4.40
C ALA A 144 -15.40 -17.26 -5.15
N GLY A 145 -14.22 -17.47 -4.54
CA GLY A 145 -13.12 -18.26 -5.11
C GLY A 145 -12.21 -17.51 -6.06
N ALA A 146 -12.39 -16.20 -6.26
CA ALA A 146 -11.48 -15.42 -7.09
C ALA A 146 -10.11 -15.25 -6.39
N ASP A 147 -9.00 -15.46 -7.12
CA ASP A 147 -7.66 -15.19 -6.62
C ASP A 147 -7.49 -13.66 -6.41
N LEU A 148 -7.10 -13.30 -5.20
CA LEU A 148 -6.86 -11.92 -4.82
C LEU A 148 -5.38 -11.55 -4.88
N HIS A 149 -4.46 -12.51 -4.64
CA HIS A 149 -3.02 -12.28 -4.72
C HIS A 149 -2.50 -12.74 -6.09
N ILE A 150 -2.73 -11.92 -7.11
CA ILE A 150 -2.38 -12.24 -8.51
C ILE A 150 -0.91 -11.97 -8.85
N ASN A 151 -0.18 -11.24 -8.00
CA ASN A 151 1.22 -10.86 -8.18
C ASN A 151 2.08 -11.36 -7.01
N LYS A 152 2.08 -12.67 -6.80
CA LYS A 152 2.88 -13.31 -5.76
C LYS A 152 4.32 -13.50 -6.21
N ARG A 153 5.26 -12.98 -5.43
CA ARG A 153 6.70 -13.15 -5.67
C ARG A 153 7.41 -13.57 -4.39
N PRO A 154 8.51 -14.34 -4.47
CA PRO A 154 9.40 -14.55 -3.32
C PRO A 154 9.89 -13.23 -2.73
N TYR A 155 10.01 -13.13 -1.42
CA TYR A 155 10.45 -11.88 -0.76
C TYR A 155 11.82 -11.37 -1.23
N PRO A 156 12.84 -12.23 -1.51
CA PRO A 156 14.10 -11.75 -2.11
C PRO A 156 13.92 -11.15 -3.51
N GLU A 157 12.90 -11.56 -4.26
CA GLU A 157 12.58 -10.95 -5.55
C GLU A 157 11.97 -9.56 -5.37
N TRP A 158 11.03 -9.40 -4.42
CA TRP A 158 10.51 -8.10 -4.04
C TRP A 158 11.62 -7.14 -3.60
N ASP A 159 12.54 -7.61 -2.75
CA ASP A 159 13.67 -6.80 -2.28
C ASP A 159 14.54 -6.28 -3.44
N ARG A 160 14.86 -7.16 -4.39
CA ARG A 160 15.61 -6.79 -5.60
C ARG A 160 14.85 -5.78 -6.48
N LEU A 161 13.54 -5.97 -6.65
CA LEU A 161 12.71 -5.07 -7.46
C LEU A 161 12.58 -3.70 -6.78
N PHE A 162 12.31 -3.65 -5.48
CA PHE A 162 12.23 -2.38 -4.75
C PHE A 162 13.55 -1.64 -4.76
N THR A 163 14.69 -2.34 -4.61
CA THR A 163 16.01 -1.74 -4.74
C THR A 163 16.21 -1.10 -6.12
N LYS A 164 15.71 -1.75 -7.19
CA LYS A 164 15.76 -1.20 -8.55
C LYS A 164 14.81 -0.02 -8.73
N TRP A 165 13.54 -0.16 -8.32
CA TRP A 165 12.48 0.79 -8.62
C TRP A 165 12.57 2.08 -7.80
N PHE A 166 13.09 2.01 -6.59
CA PHE A 166 13.27 3.18 -5.73
C PHE A 166 14.66 3.81 -5.80
N ALA A 167 15.55 3.33 -6.68
CA ALA A 167 16.86 3.95 -6.83
C ALA A 167 16.75 5.44 -7.21
N PRO A 168 17.59 6.34 -6.64
CA PRO A 168 18.72 6.09 -5.74
C PRO A 168 18.37 6.02 -4.24
N GLY A 169 17.10 5.88 -3.85
CA GLY A 169 16.69 5.76 -2.44
C GLY A 169 17.29 4.50 -1.78
N ALA A 170 17.51 4.59 -0.47
CA ALA A 170 18.04 3.48 0.31
C ALA A 170 16.90 2.54 0.74
N VAL A 171 16.88 1.31 0.23
CA VAL A 171 15.89 0.30 0.58
C VAL A 171 16.38 -0.55 1.75
N THR A 172 15.57 -0.67 2.78
CA THR A 172 15.80 -1.51 3.95
C THR A 172 14.70 -2.54 4.08
N TRP A 173 15.03 -3.82 3.93
CA TRP A 173 14.11 -4.90 4.24
C TRP A 173 13.98 -5.05 5.76
N ILE A 174 12.80 -4.74 6.27
CA ILE A 174 12.45 -4.87 7.69
C ILE A 174 12.05 -6.33 7.93
N LYS A 175 13.04 -7.18 8.24
CA LYS A 175 12.79 -8.60 8.50
C LYS A 175 11.97 -8.75 9.77
N GLY A 176 10.75 -9.24 9.61
CA GLY A 176 9.79 -9.41 10.69
C GLY A 176 10.08 -10.61 11.58
N HIS A 177 9.43 -10.63 12.73
CA HIS A 177 9.40 -11.82 13.59
C HIS A 177 8.58 -12.93 12.90
N ARG A 178 8.97 -14.18 13.09
CA ARG A 178 8.49 -15.41 12.41
C ARG A 178 6.96 -15.64 12.38
N HIS A 179 6.16 -14.73 12.89
CA HIS A 179 4.71 -14.87 13.03
C HIS A 179 3.87 -13.98 12.10
N TYR A 180 4.50 -13.10 11.30
CA TYR A 180 3.78 -12.21 10.41
C TYR A 180 3.64 -12.80 9.00
N VAL A 181 2.51 -12.48 8.37
CA VAL A 181 2.09 -13.02 7.08
C VAL A 181 2.72 -12.26 5.92
N SER A 182 3.16 -11.02 6.18
CA SER A 182 3.75 -10.13 5.18
C SER A 182 5.10 -9.62 5.66
N GLU A 183 6.01 -9.41 4.71
CA GLU A 183 7.28 -8.72 4.93
C GLU A 183 7.14 -7.24 4.63
N ALA A 184 8.02 -6.43 5.19
CA ALA A 184 7.98 -4.98 5.08
C ALA A 184 9.30 -4.40 4.58
N TRP A 185 9.22 -3.28 3.87
CA TRP A 185 10.38 -2.51 3.42
C TRP A 185 10.19 -1.04 3.74
N ARG A 186 11.28 -0.39 4.16
CA ARG A 186 11.38 1.06 4.25
C ARG A 186 12.32 1.58 3.18
N ILE A 187 11.94 2.65 2.56
CA ILE A 187 12.74 3.39 1.59
C ILE A 187 12.98 4.80 2.13
N ASP A 188 14.23 5.18 2.23
CA ASP A 188 14.69 6.52 2.61
C ASP A 188 15.10 7.25 1.32
N LEU A 189 14.40 8.35 0.96
CA LEU A 189 14.54 9.10 -0.29
C LEU A 189 15.52 10.27 -0.17
#